data_6ff61b947fb7c706c4d85739b9e32002
#
_entry.id   6ff61b947fb7c706c4d85739b9e32002
#
_cell.length_a   1.000
_cell.length_b   1.000
_cell.length_c   1.000
_cell.angle_alpha   90.00
_cell.angle_beta   90.00
_cell.angle_gamma   90.00
#
_symmetry.space_group_name_H-M   'P 1'
#
loop_
_entity.id
_entity.type
_entity.pdbx_description
1 polymer ?
#
loop_
_entity_poly.entity_id
_entity_poly.type
_entity_poly.pdbx_seq_one_letter_code
_entity_poly.pdbx_strand_id
1 'polypeptide(L)'
;LDIEIFENAPYYRPGSSRGTVLCGGAAYPRLMLRTKRIYDEPSEDDGLRVLVDRLWPRGLSKEKATIDRWEKDIAPTNELRKWFGHDPEKWEEFLQRYRAELEGKEEVLARLRQEAGEGTVTLLYAAKDEEQNNAVALKRYIEEG
;
A
#
# COMPACT_ATOMS: atom_id res chain seq x y z
N LEU A 1 2.01 15.45 12.06
CA LEU A 1 2.54 15.57 11.80
C LEU A 1 3.14 15.83 11.71
N ASP A 2 3.14 15.65 11.87
CA ASP A 2 4.05 16.06 11.75
C ASP A 2 4.52 16.53 10.56
N ILE A 3 4.34 17.54 10.23
CA ILE A 3 4.66 18.07 9.02
C ILE A 3 6.06 18.46 8.92
N GLU A 4 6.62 18.80 9.99
CA GLU A 4 7.99 19.10 9.95
C GLU A 4 8.72 17.89 9.50
N ILE A 5 8.09 16.77 9.54
CA ILE A 5 8.67 15.60 8.99
C ILE A 5 8.96 15.82 7.55
N PHE A 6 8.13 16.56 6.89
CA PHE A 6 8.36 16.83 5.51
C PHE A 6 9.47 17.79 5.32
N GLU A 7 9.59 18.74 6.17
CA GLU A 7 10.59 19.70 6.02
C GLU A 7 11.90 19.11 6.17
N ASN A 8 11.98 18.26 7.14
CA ASN A 8 13.18 17.61 7.31
C ASN A 8 13.27 16.48 6.49
N ALA A 9 12.30 16.25 5.70
CA ALA A 9 12.13 15.06 5.01
C ALA A 9 13.42 14.57 4.49
N PRO A 10 13.95 13.59 5.06
CA PRO A 10 15.19 13.05 4.55
C PRO A 10 14.98 12.32 3.26
N TYR A 11 13.75 12.03 2.93
CA TYR A 11 13.51 11.29 1.73
C TYR A 11 13.79 12.09 0.49
N TYR A 12 13.84 13.41 0.58
CA TYR A 12 14.12 14.20 -0.60
C TYR A 12 15.60 14.46 -0.69
N ARG A 13 16.21 14.11 -1.80
CA ARG A 13 17.61 14.35 -2.03
C ARG A 13 17.76 14.92 -3.40
N PRO A 14 18.25 16.12 -3.50
CA PRO A 14 18.47 16.72 -4.81
C PRO A 14 19.39 15.83 -5.61
N GLY A 15 19.02 15.56 -6.82
CA GLY A 15 19.83 14.69 -7.64
C GLY A 15 19.46 13.24 -7.56
N SER A 16 18.54 12.90 -6.68
CA SER A 16 18.12 11.53 -6.58
C SER A 16 17.35 11.14 -7.83
N SER A 17 17.58 9.91 -8.30
CA SER A 17 16.87 9.47 -9.48
C SER A 17 15.38 9.26 -9.18
N ARG A 18 15.02 9.07 -7.91
CA ARG A 18 13.63 9.01 -7.57
C ARG A 18 12.98 10.34 -7.82
N GLY A 19 13.73 11.37 -7.53
CA GLY A 19 13.30 12.68 -7.86
C GLY A 19 11.95 13.10 -7.36
N THR A 20 11.46 14.12 -7.99
CA THR A 20 10.16 14.66 -7.67
C THR A 20 9.43 14.90 -8.97
N VAL A 21 8.13 15.07 -8.86
CA VAL A 21 7.30 15.38 -10.01
C VAL A 21 6.90 16.84 -9.86
N LEU A 22 7.10 17.60 -10.92
CA LEU A 22 6.69 18.99 -10.93
C LEU A 22 5.27 19.09 -11.45
N CYS A 23 4.43 19.74 -10.69
CA CYS A 23 3.06 19.90 -11.08
C CYS A 23 2.61 21.28 -10.65
N GLY A 24 2.28 22.12 -11.62
CA GLY A 24 1.88 23.48 -11.29
C GLY A 24 2.96 24.27 -10.61
N GLY A 25 4.20 23.94 -10.88
CA GLY A 25 5.30 24.67 -10.29
C GLY A 25 5.76 24.14 -8.94
N ALA A 26 5.03 23.19 -8.38
CA ALA A 26 5.40 22.62 -7.10
C ALA A 26 6.03 21.25 -7.31
N ALA A 27 6.95 20.88 -6.42
CA ALA A 27 7.61 19.60 -6.50
C ALA A 27 7.02 18.67 -5.46
N TYR A 28 6.65 17.46 -5.87
CA TYR A 28 6.09 16.47 -4.98
C TYR A 28 6.95 15.21 -5.00
N PRO A 29 7.18 14.60 -3.83
CA PRO A 29 7.95 13.36 -3.80
C PRO A 29 7.21 12.29 -4.58
N ARG A 30 7.96 11.51 -5.31
CA ARG A 30 7.39 10.39 -6.03
C ARG A 30 7.23 9.23 -5.08
N LEU A 31 6.06 8.61 -5.07
CA LEU A 31 5.81 7.48 -4.19
C LEU A 31 6.40 6.21 -4.77
N MET A 32 7.11 5.46 -3.93
CA MET A 32 7.71 4.20 -4.32
C MET A 32 6.87 3.09 -3.72
N LEU A 33 5.72 2.83 -4.33
CA LEU A 33 4.75 1.90 -3.80
C LEU A 33 4.58 0.73 -4.76
N ARG A 34 4.70 -0.48 -4.23
CA ARG A 34 4.62 -1.69 -5.01
C ARG A 34 3.65 -2.67 -4.37
N THR A 35 3.19 -3.64 -5.15
CA THR A 35 2.40 -4.74 -4.61
C THR A 35 3.10 -6.04 -4.95
N LYS A 36 2.91 -7.05 -4.09
CA LYS A 36 3.56 -8.33 -4.28
C LYS A 36 2.79 -9.40 -3.51
N ARG A 37 2.70 -10.59 -4.08
CA ARG A 37 2.10 -11.70 -3.34
C ARG A 37 3.00 -12.06 -2.18
N ILE A 38 2.38 -12.30 -1.02
CA ILE A 38 3.17 -12.62 0.17
C ILE A 38 3.87 -13.96 0.03
N TYR A 39 3.38 -14.81 -0.88
CA TYR A 39 4.01 -16.12 -1.10
C TYR A 39 5.22 -16.06 -2.02
N ASP A 40 5.44 -14.93 -2.66
CA ASP A 40 6.62 -14.77 -3.51
C ASP A 40 7.86 -14.54 -2.65
N GLU A 41 9.01 -14.85 -3.20
CA GLU A 41 10.27 -14.72 -2.46
C GLU A 41 10.51 -13.29 -2.01
N PRO A 42 10.86 -13.08 -0.75
CA PRO A 42 11.24 -11.74 -0.32
C PRO A 42 12.49 -11.27 -1.05
N SER A 43 12.58 -9.98 -1.26
CA SER A 43 13.71 -9.38 -1.96
C SER A 43 14.12 -8.10 -1.23
N GLU A 44 15.41 -7.78 -1.31
CA GLU A 44 15.88 -6.54 -0.72
C GLU A 44 15.24 -5.32 -1.39
N ASP A 45 14.82 -5.49 -2.65
CA ASP A 45 14.18 -4.40 -3.37
C ASP A 45 12.77 -4.11 -2.86
N ASP A 46 12.22 -4.99 -2.04
CA ASP A 46 10.87 -4.79 -1.50
C ASP A 46 10.79 -3.60 -0.55
N GLY A 47 11.91 -3.25 0.07
CA GLY A 47 11.89 -2.18 1.06
C GLY A 47 11.05 -2.58 2.25
N LEU A 48 10.18 -1.67 2.67
CA LEU A 48 9.30 -1.94 3.81
C LEU A 48 8.19 -2.88 3.37
N ARG A 49 8.10 -4.03 4.00
CA ARG A 49 7.11 -5.05 3.62
C ARG A 49 5.92 -4.98 4.57
N VAL A 50 4.77 -4.59 4.04
CA VAL A 50 3.56 -4.35 4.83
C VAL A 50 2.45 -5.26 4.35
N LEU A 51 1.97 -6.15 5.21
CA LEU A 51 0.85 -7.02 4.87
C LEU A 51 -0.45 -6.23 5.06
N VAL A 52 -1.27 -6.19 4.01
CA VAL A 52 -2.51 -5.41 4.03
C VAL A 52 -3.75 -6.28 3.90
N ASP A 53 -3.65 -7.53 4.31
CA ASP A 53 -4.80 -8.43 4.36
C ASP A 53 -5.36 -8.45 5.77
N ARG A 54 -6.65 -8.75 5.89
CA ARG A 54 -7.27 -8.82 7.20
C ARG A 54 -6.95 -10.11 7.93
N LEU A 55 -6.74 -11.18 7.17
CA LEU A 55 -6.44 -12.48 7.75
C LEU A 55 -5.01 -12.88 7.46
N TRP A 56 -4.43 -13.65 8.37
CA TRP A 56 -3.07 -14.14 8.16
C TRP A 56 -3.05 -15.12 6.99
N PRO A 57 -2.05 -15.05 6.12
CA PRO A 57 -1.98 -15.94 4.96
C PRO A 57 -1.89 -17.41 5.38
N ARG A 58 -2.67 -18.23 4.75
CA ARG A 58 -2.76 -19.63 5.10
C ARG A 58 -1.44 -20.35 4.78
N GLY A 59 -0.98 -21.15 5.73
CA GLY A 59 0.18 -21.99 5.49
C GLY A 59 1.52 -21.26 5.54
N LEU A 60 1.56 -20.04 6.00
CA LEU A 60 2.78 -19.25 5.98
C LEU A 60 3.17 -18.88 7.40
N SER A 61 4.41 -19.22 7.80
CA SER A 61 4.90 -18.87 9.11
C SER A 61 5.33 -17.40 9.12
N LYS A 62 5.40 -16.82 10.31
CA LYS A 62 5.84 -15.43 10.41
C LYS A 62 7.26 -15.26 9.91
N GLU A 63 8.09 -16.25 10.16
CA GLU A 63 9.48 -16.17 9.73
C GLU A 63 9.60 -16.15 8.22
N LYS A 64 8.81 -16.99 7.55
CA LYS A 64 8.87 -17.03 6.10
C LYS A 64 8.19 -15.84 5.46
N ALA A 65 7.19 -15.28 6.13
CA ALA A 65 6.49 -14.12 5.59
C ALA A 65 7.41 -12.91 5.50
N THR A 66 8.33 -12.78 6.45
CA THR A 66 9.31 -11.69 6.44
C THR A 66 8.62 -10.34 6.27
N ILE A 67 7.59 -10.09 7.08
CA ILE A 67 6.92 -8.80 7.01
C ILE A 67 7.46 -7.89 8.09
N ASP A 68 7.46 -6.59 7.78
CA ASP A 68 7.86 -5.59 8.75
C ASP A 68 6.67 -5.14 9.56
N ARG A 69 5.48 -5.21 8.98
CA ARG A 69 4.29 -4.71 9.65
C ARG A 69 3.04 -5.35 9.06
N TRP A 70 2.05 -5.60 9.88
CA TRP A 70 0.76 -6.12 9.45
C TRP A 70 -0.28 -5.05 9.74
N GLU A 71 -0.77 -4.37 8.68
CA GLU A 71 -1.78 -3.33 8.82
C GLU A 71 -3.16 -3.94 8.58
N LYS A 72 -3.60 -4.69 9.57
CA LYS A 72 -4.85 -5.42 9.45
C LYS A 72 -6.05 -4.49 9.23
N ASP A 73 -6.04 -3.36 9.90
CA ASP A 73 -7.19 -2.47 9.87
C ASP A 73 -7.35 -1.72 8.56
N ILE A 74 -6.31 -1.67 7.73
CA ILE A 74 -6.41 -1.00 6.44
C ILE A 74 -7.04 -1.92 5.40
N ALA A 75 -7.17 -3.21 5.70
CA ALA A 75 -7.74 -4.18 4.77
C ALA A 75 -9.25 -3.98 4.64
N PRO A 76 -9.84 -4.43 3.54
CA PRO A 76 -11.30 -4.37 3.40
C PRO A 76 -11.96 -5.16 4.53
N THR A 77 -13.16 -4.75 4.91
CA THR A 77 -13.91 -5.49 5.93
C THR A 77 -14.20 -6.90 5.43
N ASN A 78 -14.50 -7.79 6.36
CA ASN A 78 -14.86 -9.16 5.99
C ASN A 78 -16.08 -9.17 5.09
N GLU A 79 -17.02 -8.27 5.34
CA GLU A 79 -18.23 -8.19 4.53
C GLU A 79 -17.90 -7.81 3.10
N LEU A 80 -17.07 -6.79 2.92
CA LEU A 80 -16.70 -6.35 1.58
C LEU A 80 -15.89 -7.43 0.88
N ARG A 81 -14.97 -8.06 1.60
CA ARG A 81 -14.16 -9.11 1.03
C ARG A 81 -15.00 -10.28 0.53
N LYS A 82 -15.97 -10.69 1.34
CA LYS A 82 -16.84 -11.81 0.97
C LYS A 82 -17.75 -11.44 -0.19
N TRP A 83 -18.26 -10.19 -0.16
CA TRP A 83 -19.11 -9.75 -1.25
C TRP A 83 -18.36 -9.76 -2.59
N PHE A 84 -17.10 -9.29 -2.58
CA PHE A 84 -16.31 -9.24 -3.80
C PHE A 84 -16.02 -10.64 -4.31
N GLY A 85 -15.57 -11.55 -3.46
CA GLY A 85 -15.34 -12.94 -3.82
C GLY A 85 -14.48 -13.15 -5.05
N HIS A 86 -13.57 -12.20 -5.31
CA HIS A 86 -12.67 -12.24 -6.46
C HIS A 86 -13.43 -12.31 -7.80
N ASP A 87 -14.62 -11.73 -7.84
CA ASP A 87 -15.43 -11.70 -9.05
C ASP A 87 -15.02 -10.48 -9.88
N PRO A 88 -14.43 -10.67 -11.07
CA PRO A 88 -13.96 -9.53 -11.87
C PRO A 88 -15.08 -8.56 -12.22
N GLU A 89 -16.32 -9.03 -12.33
CA GLU A 89 -17.41 -8.14 -12.66
C GLU A 89 -17.74 -7.19 -11.53
N LYS A 90 -17.32 -7.52 -10.31
CA LYS A 90 -17.57 -6.67 -9.15
C LYS A 90 -16.40 -5.73 -8.87
N TRP A 91 -15.36 -5.76 -9.68
CA TRP A 91 -14.14 -5.03 -9.38
C TRP A 91 -14.37 -3.52 -9.24
N GLU A 92 -15.10 -2.93 -10.19
CA GLU A 92 -15.31 -1.47 -10.14
C GLU A 92 -16.10 -1.07 -8.91
N GLU A 93 -17.12 -1.83 -8.57
CA GLU A 93 -17.89 -1.52 -7.36
C GLU A 93 -17.08 -1.80 -6.11
N PHE A 94 -16.22 -2.83 -6.16
CA PHE A 94 -15.34 -3.10 -5.04
C PHE A 94 -14.42 -1.91 -4.78
N LEU A 95 -13.87 -1.32 -5.83
CA LEU A 95 -13.01 -0.15 -5.69
C LEU A 95 -13.76 0.99 -5.01
N GLN A 96 -15.00 1.21 -5.41
CA GLN A 96 -15.78 2.29 -4.81
C GLN A 96 -16.10 2.02 -3.35
N ARG A 97 -16.48 0.79 -3.03
CA ARG A 97 -16.82 0.45 -1.65
C ARG A 97 -15.60 0.48 -0.75
N TYR A 98 -14.47 -0.01 -1.25
CA TYR A 98 -13.25 0.01 -0.46
C TYR A 98 -12.78 1.44 -0.24
N ARG A 99 -12.92 2.29 -1.25
CA ARG A 99 -12.56 3.70 -1.10
C ARG A 99 -13.38 4.34 0.03
N ALA A 100 -14.65 4.01 0.11
CA ALA A 100 -15.49 4.53 1.19
C ALA A 100 -14.99 4.06 2.54
N GLU A 101 -14.55 2.80 2.64
CA GLU A 101 -14.03 2.29 3.90
C GLU A 101 -12.71 2.96 4.27
N LEU A 102 -11.91 3.32 3.27
CA LEU A 102 -10.62 3.93 3.53
C LEU A 102 -10.73 5.38 3.99
N GLU A 103 -11.86 6.02 3.75
CA GLU A 103 -12.04 7.40 4.17
C GLU A 103 -11.90 7.60 5.68
N GLY A 104 -12.09 6.56 6.45
CA GLY A 104 -11.92 6.65 7.89
C GLY A 104 -10.55 6.24 8.37
N LYS A 105 -9.60 6.01 7.48
CA LYS A 105 -8.29 5.49 7.83
C LYS A 105 -7.17 6.46 7.50
N GLU A 106 -7.43 7.74 7.69
CA GLU A 106 -6.49 8.77 7.26
C GLU A 106 -5.11 8.65 7.89
N GLU A 107 -5.08 8.25 9.15
CA GLU A 107 -3.82 8.20 9.87
C GLU A 107 -2.88 7.16 9.28
N VAL A 108 -3.39 5.97 9.03
CA VAL A 108 -2.57 4.90 8.46
C VAL A 108 -2.17 5.24 7.03
N LEU A 109 -3.11 5.82 6.27
CA LEU A 109 -2.83 6.19 4.90
C LEU A 109 -1.76 7.25 4.81
N ALA A 110 -1.80 8.23 5.69
CA ALA A 110 -0.79 9.29 5.70
C ALA A 110 0.58 8.71 6.00
N ARG A 111 0.62 7.76 6.93
CA ARG A 111 1.89 7.13 7.27
C ARG A 111 2.45 6.35 6.09
N LEU A 112 1.59 5.61 5.40
CA LEU A 112 2.05 4.84 4.24
C LEU A 112 2.55 5.76 3.13
N ARG A 113 1.87 6.89 2.92
CA ARG A 113 2.32 7.86 1.93
C ARG A 113 3.69 8.41 2.28
N GLN A 114 3.87 8.75 3.53
CA GLN A 114 5.14 9.29 3.96
C GLN A 114 6.23 8.26 3.78
N GLU A 115 5.97 7.04 4.19
CA GLU A 115 6.97 5.98 4.07
C GLU A 115 7.30 5.70 2.61
N ALA A 116 6.32 5.72 1.74
CA ALA A 116 6.56 5.49 0.32
C ALA A 116 7.30 6.66 -0.33
N GLY A 117 7.24 7.83 0.26
CA GLY A 117 8.02 8.97 -0.21
C GLY A 117 9.46 8.90 0.22
N GLU A 118 9.74 8.15 1.29
CA GLU A 118 11.10 8.04 1.80
C GLU A 118 11.83 6.82 1.24
N GLY A 119 11.10 5.83 0.79
CA GLY A 119 11.71 4.62 0.25
C GLY A 119 10.65 3.72 -0.31
N THR A 120 11.05 2.54 -0.73
CA THR A 120 10.10 1.59 -1.30
C THR A 120 9.24 0.97 -0.22
N VAL A 121 7.94 0.91 -0.47
CA VAL A 121 7.00 0.20 0.37
C VAL A 121 6.30 -0.82 -0.50
N THR A 122 6.32 -2.08 -0.08
CA THR A 122 5.65 -3.15 -0.81
C THR A 122 4.44 -3.63 -0.02
N LEU A 123 3.27 -3.49 -0.62
CA LEU A 123 2.03 -3.94 -0.02
C LEU A 123 1.85 -5.41 -0.37
N LEU A 124 1.74 -6.24 0.65
CA LEU A 124 1.69 -7.68 0.46
C LEU A 124 0.26 -8.21 0.60
N TYR A 125 -0.08 -9.16 -0.22
CA TYR A 125 -1.41 -9.76 -0.23
C TYR A 125 -1.31 -11.24 -0.53
N ALA A 126 -2.35 -11.99 -0.18
CA ALA A 126 -2.36 -13.45 -0.37
C ALA A 126 -3.16 -13.91 -1.60
N ALA A 127 -3.98 -13.06 -2.15
CA ALA A 127 -4.83 -13.43 -3.28
C ALA A 127 -4.01 -13.94 -4.45
N LYS A 128 -4.62 -14.81 -5.25
CA LYS A 128 -3.95 -15.35 -6.43
C LYS A 128 -3.96 -14.38 -7.59
N ASP A 129 -5.01 -13.56 -7.68
CA ASP A 129 -5.14 -12.59 -8.75
C ASP A 129 -4.20 -11.42 -8.46
N GLU A 130 -3.26 -11.19 -9.34
CA GLU A 130 -2.25 -10.16 -9.12
C GLU A 130 -2.71 -8.78 -9.59
N GLU A 131 -3.84 -8.70 -10.25
CA GLU A 131 -4.32 -7.43 -10.78
C GLU A 131 -5.53 -6.87 -10.06
N GLN A 132 -6.42 -7.73 -9.62
CA GLN A 132 -7.65 -7.30 -8.98
C GLN A 132 -7.70 -7.81 -7.54
N ASN A 133 -6.93 -7.18 -6.69
CA ASN A 133 -6.88 -7.56 -5.29
C ASN A 133 -6.87 -6.31 -4.42
N ASN A 134 -6.99 -6.52 -3.11
CA ASN A 134 -7.07 -5.40 -2.19
C ASN A 134 -5.81 -4.54 -2.16
N ALA A 135 -4.65 -5.14 -2.34
CA ALA A 135 -3.41 -4.37 -2.31
C ALA A 135 -3.32 -3.44 -3.51
N VAL A 136 -3.74 -3.91 -4.69
CA VAL A 136 -3.77 -3.07 -5.88
C VAL A 136 -4.75 -1.93 -5.69
N ALA A 137 -5.92 -2.22 -5.11
CA ALA A 137 -6.90 -1.18 -4.85
C ALA A 137 -6.37 -0.14 -3.87
N LEU A 138 -5.69 -0.59 -2.84
CA LEU A 138 -5.11 0.30 -1.85
C LEU A 138 -4.01 1.17 -2.47
N LYS A 139 -3.17 0.57 -3.29
CA LYS A 139 -2.11 1.31 -3.96
C LYS A 139 -2.71 2.42 -4.81
N ARG A 140 -3.75 2.12 -5.57
CA ARG A 140 -4.41 3.13 -6.38
C ARG A 140 -4.94 4.28 -5.53
N TYR A 141 -5.58 3.94 -4.42
CA TYR A 141 -6.15 4.95 -3.55
C TYR A 141 -5.06 5.87 -2.99
N ILE A 142 -3.96 5.29 -2.56
CA ILE A 142 -2.87 6.06 -2.00
C ILE A 142 -2.26 6.97 -3.07
N GLU A 143 -2.09 6.47 -4.27
CA GLU A 143 -1.48 7.25 -5.35
C GLU A 143 -2.37 8.38 -5.84
N GLU A 144 -3.67 8.19 -5.78
CA GLU A 144 -4.60 9.23 -6.21
C GLU A 144 -4.77 10.32 -5.17
N GLY A 145 -4.60 9.97 -3.95
CA GLY A 145 -4.86 10.85 -2.86
C GLY A 145 -3.79 11.81 -2.54
#